data_a918f8b422378db7c6e4809310085fac
#
_entry.id   a918f8b422378db7c6e4809310085fac
#
_cell.length_a   1.000
_cell.length_b   1.000
_cell.length_c   1.000
_cell.angle_alpha   90.00
_cell.angle_beta   90.00
_cell.angle_gamma   90.00
#
_symmetry.space_group_name_H-M   'P 1'
#
loop_
_entity.id
_entity.type
_entity.pdbx_description
1 polymer ?
#
loop_
_entity_poly.entity_id
_entity_poly.type
_entity_poly.pdbx_seq_one_letter_code
_entity_poly.pdbx_strand_id
1 'polypeptide(L)'
;FKNFTISSLGYERQVFSKKQLQAKSYLVLLVPTHFQMDEVVVSGSKWKQKTSEIPQKINVISAQDVTLQNPQTAADLLSVSGKVFIQKSQQGGGSPMIRGFATNRLLYSIDGVRMNTAIFRGGNIQNVISLDPFAIEKTEVVFGPGSVIYGSDAIGGVMSFQTLTPKLASEQKETVFGNASARYSTANEEKTGHFDVNLGFKKWAFVSSLSTNNFGDLKMGRTKNHNGDFF
;
A
#
# COMPACT_ATOMS: atom_id res chain seq x y z
N PHE A 1 -42.69 -25.18 5.74
CA PHE A 1 -41.37 -25.71 6.07
C PHE A 1 -40.47 -24.52 6.43
N LYS A 2 -40.02 -24.44 7.72
CA LYS A 2 -39.09 -23.37 8.14
C LYS A 2 -37.68 -23.86 7.90
N ASN A 3 -36.96 -23.24 7.01
CA ASN A 3 -35.53 -23.43 6.83
C ASN A 3 -34.76 -22.48 7.76
N PHE A 4 -33.70 -22.97 8.34
CA PHE A 4 -32.79 -22.21 9.17
C PHE A 4 -31.53 -21.94 8.37
N THR A 5 -31.13 -20.68 8.27
CA THR A 5 -29.88 -20.27 7.67
C THR A 5 -28.86 -20.00 8.76
N ILE A 6 -27.74 -20.67 8.68
CA ILE A 6 -26.61 -20.49 9.58
C ILE A 6 -25.48 -19.87 8.78
N SER A 7 -25.00 -18.73 9.23
CA SER A 7 -23.89 -18.01 8.61
C SER A 7 -22.98 -17.40 9.68
N SER A 8 -21.70 -17.42 9.43
CA SER A 8 -20.67 -16.75 10.22
C SER A 8 -19.63 -16.16 9.29
N LEU A 9 -18.96 -15.12 9.72
CA LEU A 9 -17.88 -14.51 8.95
C LEU A 9 -16.73 -15.52 8.76
N GLY A 10 -16.29 -15.70 7.52
CA GLY A 10 -15.24 -16.68 7.19
C GLY A 10 -15.73 -18.12 6.97
N TYR A 11 -17.04 -18.35 6.96
CA TYR A 11 -17.64 -19.67 6.74
C TYR A 11 -18.72 -19.64 5.69
N GLU A 12 -18.90 -20.76 5.00
CA GLU A 12 -19.96 -20.91 4.02
C GLU A 12 -21.34 -20.83 4.66
N ARG A 13 -22.24 -20.08 4.01
CA ARG A 13 -23.64 -20.01 4.42
C ARG A 13 -24.31 -21.35 4.16
N GLN A 14 -24.85 -21.97 5.20
CA GLN A 14 -25.54 -23.25 5.13
C GLN A 14 -27.00 -23.11 5.50
N VAL A 15 -27.86 -23.83 4.76
CA VAL A 15 -29.31 -23.83 5.00
C VAL A 15 -29.75 -25.22 5.39
N PHE A 16 -30.42 -25.35 6.52
CA PHE A 16 -30.90 -26.61 7.07
C PHE A 16 -32.39 -26.56 7.33
N SER A 17 -33.08 -27.68 7.06
CA SER A 17 -34.44 -27.90 7.54
C SER A 17 -34.40 -28.35 9.01
N LYS A 18 -35.52 -28.20 9.72
CA LYS A 18 -35.63 -28.65 11.11
C LYS A 18 -35.28 -30.14 11.31
N LYS A 19 -35.70 -31.00 10.37
CA LYS A 19 -35.40 -32.46 10.38
C LYS A 19 -33.88 -32.72 10.26
N GLN A 20 -33.19 -31.99 9.40
CA GLN A 20 -31.74 -32.12 9.22
C GLN A 20 -30.95 -31.67 10.46
N LEU A 21 -31.40 -30.61 11.14
CA LEU A 21 -30.77 -30.17 12.37
C LEU A 21 -30.99 -31.19 13.49
N GLN A 22 -32.20 -31.77 13.61
CA GLN A 22 -32.48 -32.83 14.56
C GLN A 22 -31.63 -34.08 14.33
N ALA A 23 -31.51 -34.52 13.08
CA ALA A 23 -30.68 -35.66 12.72
C ALA A 23 -29.18 -35.45 13.03
N LYS A 24 -28.71 -34.21 13.04
CA LYS A 24 -27.35 -33.82 13.42
C LYS A 24 -27.23 -33.42 14.92
N SER A 25 -28.20 -33.75 15.72
CA SER A 25 -28.24 -33.38 17.17
C SER A 25 -28.02 -31.89 17.38
N TYR A 26 -28.47 -31.04 16.48
CA TYR A 26 -28.25 -29.58 16.46
C TYR A 26 -26.78 -29.14 16.40
N LEU A 27 -25.85 -30.06 16.08
CA LEU A 27 -24.45 -29.76 15.86
C LEU A 27 -24.22 -29.47 14.39
N VAL A 28 -23.77 -28.26 14.07
CA VAL A 28 -23.44 -27.85 12.70
C VAL A 28 -21.98 -27.48 12.64
N LEU A 29 -21.22 -28.23 11.86
CA LEU A 29 -19.84 -27.89 11.51
C LEU A 29 -19.86 -26.92 10.35
N LEU A 30 -19.38 -25.71 10.58
CA LEU A 30 -19.24 -24.71 9.52
C LEU A 30 -18.00 -25.01 8.69
N VAL A 31 -18.14 -24.91 7.38
CA VAL A 31 -17.04 -25.08 6.44
C VAL A 31 -16.34 -23.73 6.27
N PRO A 32 -15.04 -23.63 6.57
CA PRO A 32 -14.31 -22.40 6.34
C PRO A 32 -14.35 -22.05 4.86
N THR A 33 -14.68 -20.82 4.55
CA THR A 33 -14.58 -20.30 3.18
C THR A 33 -13.59 -19.16 3.17
N HIS A 34 -12.70 -19.19 2.20
CA HIS A 34 -11.80 -18.06 1.95
C HIS A 34 -12.54 -17.08 1.05
N PHE A 35 -13.12 -16.06 1.65
CA PHE A 35 -13.51 -14.89 0.87
C PHE A 35 -12.23 -14.19 0.41
N GLN A 36 -11.74 -14.54 -0.76
CA GLN A 36 -10.90 -13.62 -1.50
C GLN A 36 -11.82 -12.49 -1.96
N MET A 37 -11.82 -11.39 -1.22
CA MET A 37 -12.41 -10.18 -1.76
C MET A 37 -11.54 -9.77 -2.94
N ASP A 38 -12.11 -9.79 -4.14
CA ASP A 38 -11.46 -9.31 -5.33
C ASP A 38 -11.05 -7.85 -5.11
N GLU A 39 -9.77 -7.62 -5.04
CA GLU A 39 -9.23 -6.29 -4.83
C GLU A 39 -9.42 -5.46 -6.09
N VAL A 40 -10.01 -4.29 -5.94
CA VAL A 40 -10.24 -3.37 -7.06
C VAL A 40 -9.00 -2.52 -7.27
N VAL A 41 -8.46 -2.54 -8.48
CA VAL A 41 -7.28 -1.78 -8.90
C VAL A 41 -7.61 -0.86 -10.07
N VAL A 42 -6.80 0.17 -10.24
CA VAL A 42 -6.94 1.16 -11.31
C VAL A 42 -5.77 1.13 -12.27
N SER A 43 -4.58 0.75 -11.81
CA SER A 43 -3.34 0.81 -12.58
C SER A 43 -3.31 -0.13 -13.79
N GLY A 44 -4.11 -1.20 -13.77
CA GLY A 44 -4.13 -2.19 -14.87
C GLY A 44 -4.72 -1.67 -16.17
N SER A 45 -5.66 -0.72 -16.10
CA SER A 45 -6.37 -0.21 -17.29
C SER A 45 -6.77 1.26 -17.22
N LYS A 46 -6.40 1.97 -16.15
CA LYS A 46 -6.88 3.32 -15.76
C LYS A 46 -8.38 3.39 -15.39
N TRP A 47 -9.05 2.25 -15.26
CA TRP A 47 -10.42 2.13 -14.76
C TRP A 47 -10.44 1.23 -13.53
N LYS A 48 -11.44 1.37 -12.69
CA LYS A 48 -11.66 0.46 -11.55
C LYS A 48 -12.04 -0.93 -12.07
N GLN A 49 -11.16 -1.90 -11.90
CA GLN A 49 -11.37 -3.30 -12.28
C GLN A 49 -10.95 -4.23 -11.15
N LYS A 50 -11.50 -5.43 -11.15
CA LYS A 50 -11.05 -6.48 -10.24
C LYS A 50 -9.69 -7.01 -10.67
N THR A 51 -8.84 -7.31 -9.70
CA THR A 51 -7.51 -7.88 -9.96
C THR A 51 -7.58 -9.17 -10.76
N SER A 52 -8.64 -9.96 -10.56
CA SER A 52 -8.90 -11.21 -11.29
C SER A 52 -9.18 -11.03 -12.79
N GLU A 53 -9.60 -9.85 -13.21
CA GLU A 53 -9.92 -9.53 -14.62
C GLU A 53 -8.71 -8.98 -15.40
N ILE A 54 -7.58 -8.76 -14.71
CA ILE A 54 -6.40 -8.14 -15.30
C ILE A 54 -5.32 -9.19 -15.51
N PRO A 55 -4.79 -9.34 -16.74
CA PRO A 55 -3.78 -10.34 -17.03
C PRO A 55 -2.42 -10.08 -16.40
N GLN A 56 -2.10 -8.81 -16.07
CA GLN A 56 -0.87 -8.45 -15.39
C GLN A 56 -0.96 -8.78 -13.91
N LYS A 57 0.14 -9.24 -13.34
CA LYS A 57 0.26 -9.38 -11.89
C LYS A 57 0.32 -8.00 -11.26
N ILE A 58 -0.63 -7.69 -10.40
CA ILE A 58 -0.67 -6.46 -9.62
C ILE A 58 -0.50 -6.83 -8.15
N ASN A 59 0.30 -6.06 -7.44
CA ASN A 59 0.39 -6.11 -5.99
C ASN A 59 -0.10 -4.79 -5.43
N VAL A 60 -1.00 -4.88 -4.48
CA VAL A 60 -1.54 -3.72 -3.81
C VAL A 60 -0.96 -3.62 -2.41
N ILE A 61 -0.60 -2.44 -2.00
CA ILE A 61 -0.15 -2.08 -0.66
C ILE A 61 -1.17 -1.09 -0.13
N SER A 62 -1.92 -1.49 0.85
CA SER A 62 -2.99 -0.68 1.45
C SER A 62 -2.44 0.26 2.54
N ALA A 63 -3.23 1.27 2.93
CA ALA A 63 -2.91 2.12 4.08
C ALA A 63 -2.75 1.32 5.39
N GLN A 64 -3.44 0.18 5.52
CA GLN A 64 -3.29 -0.71 6.68
C GLN A 64 -1.91 -1.37 6.71
N ASP A 65 -1.42 -1.83 5.55
CA ASP A 65 -0.07 -2.40 5.43
C ASP A 65 0.99 -1.35 5.79
N VAL A 66 0.79 -0.10 5.34
CA VAL A 66 1.65 1.04 5.69
C VAL A 66 1.67 1.27 7.19
N THR A 67 0.51 1.28 7.84
CA THR A 67 0.40 1.49 9.28
C THR A 67 1.08 0.37 10.07
N LEU A 68 0.90 -0.88 9.67
CA LEU A 68 1.50 -2.05 10.32
C LEU A 68 3.02 -2.08 10.18
N GLN A 69 3.53 -1.80 8.99
CA GLN A 69 4.97 -1.86 8.69
C GLN A 69 5.70 -0.56 9.06
N ASN A 70 4.96 0.54 9.14
CA ASN A 70 5.45 1.87 9.48
C ASN A 70 6.74 2.24 8.73
N PRO A 71 6.70 2.26 7.36
CA PRO A 71 7.89 2.46 6.55
C PRO A 71 8.45 3.86 6.73
N GLN A 72 9.77 4.00 6.68
CA GLN A 72 10.47 5.27 6.85
C GLN A 72 10.25 6.22 5.68
N THR A 73 10.20 5.65 4.50
CA THR A 73 10.10 6.39 3.23
C THR A 73 9.17 5.69 2.26
N ALA A 74 8.77 6.37 1.21
CA ALA A 74 8.01 5.74 0.13
C ALA A 74 8.80 4.62 -0.59
N ALA A 75 10.12 4.66 -0.57
CA ALA A 75 10.94 3.55 -1.04
C ALA A 75 10.75 2.32 -0.15
N ASP A 76 10.78 2.49 1.18
CA ASP A 76 10.53 1.40 2.12
C ASP A 76 9.11 0.85 2.01
N LEU A 77 8.14 1.72 1.77
CA LEU A 77 6.75 1.33 1.49
C LEU A 77 6.67 0.33 0.33
N LEU A 78 7.39 0.55 -0.75
CA LEU A 78 7.41 -0.38 -1.87
C LEU A 78 8.02 -1.74 -1.50
N SER A 79 8.98 -1.76 -0.57
CA SER A 79 9.62 -3.01 -0.11
C SER A 79 8.68 -3.87 0.75
N VAL A 80 7.64 -3.30 1.35
CA VAL A 80 6.64 -4.02 2.18
C VAL A 80 6.06 -5.22 1.46
N SER A 81 5.88 -5.12 0.15
CA SER A 81 5.36 -6.23 -0.65
C SER A 81 6.29 -7.44 -0.75
N GLY A 82 7.57 -7.31 -0.39
CA GLY A 82 8.61 -8.32 -0.61
C GLY A 82 8.91 -8.64 -2.08
N LYS A 83 8.30 -7.91 -3.03
CA LYS A 83 8.40 -8.16 -4.48
C LYS A 83 9.15 -7.08 -5.22
N VAL A 84 9.41 -5.96 -4.57
CA VAL A 84 10.19 -4.83 -5.09
C VAL A 84 11.48 -4.76 -4.28
N PHE A 85 12.60 -4.85 -4.95
CA PHE A 85 13.91 -4.63 -4.34
C PHE A 85 14.20 -3.14 -4.31
N ILE A 86 14.69 -2.63 -3.19
CA ILE A 86 15.07 -1.22 -3.04
C ILE A 86 16.59 -1.14 -2.90
N GLN A 87 17.23 -0.53 -3.87
CA GLN A 87 18.64 -0.18 -3.78
C GLN A 87 18.76 1.14 -3.01
N LYS A 88 19.21 1.07 -1.77
CA LYS A 88 19.47 2.24 -0.94
C LYS A 88 20.92 2.68 -1.08
N SER A 89 21.13 3.93 -1.46
CA SER A 89 22.45 4.55 -1.51
C SER A 89 22.66 5.57 -0.39
N GLN A 90 21.57 5.99 0.25
CA GLN A 90 21.57 6.98 1.32
C GLN A 90 20.33 6.82 2.20
N GLN A 91 20.34 7.48 3.35
CA GLN A 91 19.19 7.56 4.22
C GLN A 91 18.06 8.35 3.56
N GLY A 92 16.83 7.90 3.71
CA GLY A 92 15.64 8.57 3.20
C GLY A 92 15.37 8.35 1.70
N GLY A 93 16.30 7.78 0.95
CA GLY A 93 16.15 7.54 -0.49
C GLY A 93 16.39 6.10 -0.88
N GLY A 94 15.90 5.73 -2.05
CA GLY A 94 16.15 4.41 -2.62
C GLY A 94 15.59 4.31 -4.04
N SER A 95 16.23 3.47 -4.84
CA SER A 95 15.80 3.20 -6.21
C SER A 95 15.10 1.86 -6.26
N PRO A 96 13.79 1.82 -6.53
CA PRO A 96 13.06 0.58 -6.67
C PRO A 96 13.49 -0.20 -7.92
N MET A 97 13.55 -1.50 -7.79
CA MET A 97 13.87 -2.44 -8.86
C MET A 97 12.84 -3.57 -8.91
N ILE A 98 12.36 -3.87 -10.09
CA ILE A 98 11.43 -4.98 -10.36
C ILE A 98 12.08 -5.92 -11.36
N ARG A 99 12.35 -7.18 -10.96
CA ARG A 99 12.90 -8.20 -11.87
C ARG A 99 14.12 -7.75 -12.66
N GLY A 100 15.02 -6.97 -12.07
CA GLY A 100 16.20 -6.41 -12.72
C GLY A 100 15.96 -5.12 -13.52
N PHE A 101 14.72 -4.70 -13.69
CA PHE A 101 14.42 -3.38 -14.28
C PHE A 101 14.50 -2.31 -13.21
N ALA A 102 15.18 -1.23 -13.51
CA ALA A 102 15.36 -0.08 -12.65
C ALA A 102 15.27 1.22 -13.45
N THR A 103 15.27 2.34 -12.77
CA THR A 103 15.40 3.68 -13.31
C THR A 103 14.33 4.06 -14.35
N ASN A 104 14.72 4.45 -15.54
CA ASN A 104 13.84 4.87 -16.63
C ASN A 104 13.02 3.75 -17.29
N ARG A 105 13.13 2.52 -16.80
CA ARG A 105 12.32 1.37 -17.25
C ARG A 105 11.16 1.05 -16.32
N LEU A 106 11.06 1.78 -15.23
CA LEU A 106 9.95 1.73 -14.27
C LEU A 106 9.27 3.09 -14.26
N LEU A 107 7.96 3.07 -14.43
CA LEU A 107 7.17 4.28 -14.41
C LEU A 107 6.55 4.49 -13.03
N TYR A 108 6.58 5.75 -12.59
CA TYR A 108 5.91 6.21 -11.37
C TYR A 108 4.77 7.14 -11.74
N SER A 109 3.62 6.94 -11.12
CA SER A 109 2.48 7.85 -11.28
C SER A 109 1.85 8.16 -9.91
N ILE A 110 1.41 9.40 -9.75
CA ILE A 110 0.61 9.84 -8.60
C ILE A 110 -0.74 10.26 -9.15
N ASP A 111 -1.80 9.67 -8.66
CA ASP A 111 -3.18 9.94 -9.10
C ASP A 111 -3.35 9.95 -10.63
N GLY A 112 -2.63 9.03 -11.29
CA GLY A 112 -2.62 8.91 -12.75
C GLY A 112 -1.68 9.86 -13.49
N VAL A 113 -1.03 10.79 -12.81
CA VAL A 113 -0.06 11.73 -13.39
C VAL A 113 1.34 11.12 -13.30
N ARG A 114 2.05 11.08 -14.43
CA ARG A 114 3.42 10.56 -14.48
C ARG A 114 4.40 11.48 -13.74
N MET A 115 5.23 10.86 -12.91
CA MET A 115 6.29 11.57 -12.16
C MET A 115 7.60 11.75 -12.94
N ASN A 116 7.62 11.41 -14.21
CA ASN A 116 8.85 11.49 -14.99
C ASN A 116 9.28 12.95 -15.14
N THR A 117 10.25 13.34 -14.36
CA THR A 117 10.93 14.64 -14.49
C THR A 117 12.14 14.49 -15.40
N ALA A 118 12.54 15.57 -16.07
CA ALA A 118 13.72 15.59 -16.92
C ALA A 118 15.04 15.43 -16.15
N ILE A 119 14.99 15.44 -14.83
CA ILE A 119 16.18 15.37 -13.96
C ILE A 119 16.36 13.94 -13.46
N PHE A 120 17.15 13.17 -14.20
CA PHE A 120 17.60 11.84 -13.77
C PHE A 120 19.09 11.91 -13.42
N ARG A 121 19.43 11.67 -12.16
CA ARG A 121 20.84 11.56 -11.75
C ARG A 121 21.34 10.15 -12.06
N GLY A 122 22.21 10.01 -13.08
CA GLY A 122 22.93 8.77 -13.38
C GLY A 122 22.01 7.56 -13.57
N GLY A 123 20.78 7.77 -14.03
CA GLY A 123 19.80 6.71 -14.19
C GLY A 123 19.05 6.29 -12.91
N ASN A 124 19.34 6.87 -11.77
CA ASN A 124 18.62 6.56 -10.52
C ASN A 124 17.47 7.53 -10.29
N ILE A 125 16.26 7.00 -10.30
CA ILE A 125 15.05 7.80 -10.02
C ILE A 125 14.87 7.89 -8.51
N GLN A 126 15.26 9.01 -7.94
CA GLN A 126 15.04 9.31 -6.51
C GLN A 126 13.69 10.00 -6.26
N ASN A 127 12.83 10.09 -7.27
CA ASN A 127 11.56 10.81 -7.17
C ASN A 127 10.62 10.25 -6.10
N VAL A 128 10.81 8.98 -5.72
CA VAL A 128 10.05 8.34 -4.65
C VAL A 128 10.32 8.99 -3.28
N ILE A 129 11.44 9.67 -3.10
CA ILE A 129 11.79 10.38 -1.86
C ILE A 129 10.84 11.55 -1.57
N SER A 130 10.26 12.15 -2.61
CA SER A 130 9.33 13.27 -2.46
C SER A 130 7.92 12.85 -2.04
N LEU A 131 7.65 11.54 -1.98
CA LEU A 131 6.37 11.01 -1.56
C LEU A 131 6.35 10.76 -0.06
N ASP A 132 5.31 11.28 0.60
CA ASP A 132 5.03 10.94 1.98
C ASP A 132 4.24 9.62 2.04
N PRO A 133 4.79 8.55 2.65
CA PRO A 133 4.09 7.26 2.74
C PRO A 133 2.77 7.34 3.50
N PHE A 134 2.62 8.28 4.43
CA PHE A 134 1.39 8.46 5.20
C PHE A 134 0.29 9.22 4.44
N ALA A 135 0.66 9.99 3.41
CA ALA A 135 -0.29 10.68 2.55
C ALA A 135 -0.81 9.80 1.41
N ILE A 136 -0.42 8.52 1.37
CA ILE A 136 -0.82 7.57 0.34
C ILE A 136 -1.91 6.65 0.89
N GLU A 137 -3.07 6.64 0.25
CA GLU A 137 -4.18 5.73 0.58
C GLU A 137 -3.91 4.32 0.05
N LYS A 138 -3.28 4.22 -1.14
CA LYS A 138 -3.06 2.95 -1.83
C LYS A 138 -1.89 3.04 -2.79
N THR A 139 -1.10 1.99 -2.84
CA THR A 139 -0.04 1.84 -3.85
C THR A 139 -0.27 0.56 -4.64
N GLU A 140 -0.29 0.66 -5.96
CA GLU A 140 -0.43 -0.47 -6.87
C GLU A 140 0.88 -0.66 -7.64
N VAL A 141 1.45 -1.85 -7.56
CA VAL A 141 2.66 -2.23 -8.29
C VAL A 141 2.27 -3.21 -9.39
N VAL A 142 2.33 -2.77 -10.63
CA VAL A 142 2.07 -3.58 -11.84
C VAL A 142 3.39 -4.19 -12.30
N PHE A 143 3.44 -5.51 -12.40
CA PHE A 143 4.62 -6.26 -12.83
C PHE A 143 4.54 -6.58 -14.30
N GLY A 144 5.54 -6.15 -15.05
CA GLY A 144 5.63 -6.38 -16.49
C GLY A 144 5.29 -5.15 -17.32
N PRO A 145 5.21 -5.28 -18.64
CA PRO A 145 5.08 -4.16 -19.54
C PRO A 145 3.72 -3.46 -19.38
N GLY A 146 3.76 -2.20 -18.97
CA GLY A 146 2.63 -1.28 -18.95
C GLY A 146 2.63 -0.25 -20.10
N SER A 147 3.51 -0.44 -21.07
CA SER A 147 3.78 0.56 -22.11
C SER A 147 2.57 0.93 -22.95
N VAL A 148 1.65 -0.01 -23.16
CA VAL A 148 0.40 0.23 -23.92
C VAL A 148 -0.47 1.28 -23.23
N ILE A 149 -0.48 1.29 -21.90
CA ILE A 149 -1.35 2.17 -21.10
C ILE A 149 -0.60 3.43 -20.68
N TYR A 150 0.69 3.29 -20.33
CA TYR A 150 1.47 4.32 -19.67
C TYR A 150 2.61 4.92 -20.52
N GLY A 151 2.90 4.32 -21.67
CA GLY A 151 3.94 4.80 -22.59
C GLY A 151 5.30 4.12 -22.41
N SER A 152 6.32 4.62 -23.11
CA SER A 152 7.61 3.96 -23.33
C SER A 152 8.41 3.59 -22.08
N ASP A 153 8.27 4.35 -20.99
CA ASP A 153 9.08 4.15 -19.79
C ASP A 153 8.55 3.04 -18.88
N ALA A 154 7.35 2.51 -19.16
CA ALA A 154 6.71 1.45 -18.41
C ALA A 154 7.05 0.04 -18.94
N ILE A 155 8.32 -0.22 -19.22
CA ILE A 155 8.77 -1.51 -19.78
C ILE A 155 8.83 -2.60 -18.70
N GLY A 156 9.41 -2.29 -17.56
CA GLY A 156 9.62 -3.23 -16.46
C GLY A 156 8.46 -3.30 -15.49
N GLY A 157 7.68 -2.23 -15.37
CA GLY A 157 6.55 -2.14 -14.46
C GLY A 157 6.08 -0.71 -14.24
N VAL A 158 4.97 -0.61 -13.51
CA VAL A 158 4.39 0.68 -13.11
C VAL A 158 4.15 0.67 -11.60
N MET A 159 4.50 1.75 -10.95
CA MET A 159 4.19 2.01 -9.54
C MET A 159 3.22 3.19 -9.49
N SER A 160 1.98 2.89 -9.14
CA SER A 160 0.90 3.88 -9.07
C SER A 160 0.57 4.17 -7.61
N PHE A 161 0.73 5.42 -7.23
CA PHE A 161 0.40 5.91 -5.90
C PHE A 161 -0.91 6.69 -5.97
N GLN A 162 -1.81 6.38 -5.08
CA GLN A 162 -3.07 7.09 -4.92
C GLN A 162 -3.02 7.84 -3.59
N THR A 163 -3.18 9.16 -3.64
CA THR A 163 -3.17 9.99 -2.44
C THR A 163 -4.47 9.86 -1.65
N LEU A 164 -4.48 10.34 -0.42
CA LEU A 164 -5.65 10.33 0.43
C LEU A 164 -6.83 11.00 -0.27
N THR A 165 -7.94 10.27 -0.38
CA THR A 165 -9.15 10.76 -1.05
C THR A 165 -10.12 11.34 -0.03
N PRO A 166 -10.63 12.58 -0.22
CA PRO A 166 -11.65 13.14 0.65
C PRO A 166 -12.91 12.28 0.62
N LYS A 167 -13.42 11.90 1.79
CA LYS A 167 -14.61 11.05 1.94
C LYS A 167 -15.80 11.90 2.38
N LEU A 168 -16.86 11.88 1.58
CA LEU A 168 -18.13 12.54 1.91
C LEU A 168 -18.82 11.84 3.10
N ALA A 169 -19.67 12.55 3.79
CA ALA A 169 -20.55 11.95 4.79
C ALA A 169 -21.52 10.95 4.13
N SER A 170 -21.62 9.74 4.67
CA SER A 170 -22.51 8.69 4.15
C SER A 170 -23.98 8.90 4.53
N GLU A 171 -24.22 9.63 5.61
CA GLU A 171 -25.54 9.98 6.12
C GLU A 171 -25.68 11.50 6.21
N GLN A 172 -26.83 11.98 6.71
CA GLN A 172 -27.09 13.43 6.83
C GLN A 172 -26.23 14.15 7.88
N LYS A 173 -25.36 13.42 8.59
CA LYS A 173 -24.47 13.96 9.63
C LYS A 173 -23.07 14.18 9.07
N GLU A 174 -22.45 15.26 9.50
CA GLU A 174 -21.05 15.53 9.24
C GLU A 174 -20.18 14.43 9.83
N THR A 175 -19.13 14.07 9.10
CA THR A 175 -18.19 13.01 9.50
C THR A 175 -16.81 13.60 9.61
N VAL A 176 -16.18 13.39 10.78
CA VAL A 176 -14.81 13.78 11.02
C VAL A 176 -14.04 12.53 11.44
N PHE A 177 -12.96 12.25 10.74
CA PHE A 177 -12.01 11.21 11.13
C PHE A 177 -10.61 11.60 10.72
N GLY A 178 -9.62 11.03 11.37
CA GLY A 178 -8.23 11.32 11.09
C GLY A 178 -7.32 10.33 11.79
N ASN A 179 -6.06 10.37 11.43
CA ASN A 179 -5.03 9.55 12.02
C ASN A 179 -3.90 10.45 12.53
N ALA A 180 -3.25 9.98 13.58
CA ALA A 180 -2.02 10.58 14.06
C ALA A 180 -1.02 9.46 14.33
N SER A 181 0.21 9.64 13.90
CA SER A 181 1.29 8.70 14.19
C SER A 181 2.56 9.43 14.57
N ALA A 182 3.34 8.81 15.45
CA ALA A 182 4.64 9.29 15.83
C ALA A 182 5.61 8.11 15.85
N ARG A 183 6.82 8.34 15.36
CA ARG A 183 7.90 7.35 15.36
C ARG A 183 9.18 7.95 15.89
N TYR A 184 9.88 7.16 16.68
CA TYR A 184 11.25 7.44 17.10
C TYR A 184 12.13 6.24 16.83
N SER A 185 13.28 6.47 16.21
CA SER A 185 14.27 5.43 15.94
C SER A 185 15.62 5.84 16.55
N THR A 186 16.21 4.95 17.33
CA THR A 186 17.52 5.20 17.97
C THR A 186 18.69 5.00 17.02
N ALA A 187 18.52 4.26 15.92
CA ALA A 187 19.58 3.94 14.98
C ALA A 187 20.09 5.17 14.23
N ASN A 188 19.19 6.08 13.92
CA ASN A 188 19.44 7.29 13.14
C ASN A 188 18.86 8.55 13.79
N GLU A 189 18.51 8.46 15.08
CA GLU A 189 17.88 9.54 15.84
C GLU A 189 16.64 10.15 15.16
N GLU A 190 15.95 9.34 14.38
CA GLU A 190 14.78 9.75 13.64
C GLU A 190 13.64 10.15 14.56
N LYS A 191 13.02 11.28 14.22
CA LYS A 191 11.79 11.79 14.83
C LYS A 191 10.82 12.07 13.71
N THR A 192 9.77 11.26 13.61
CA THR A 192 8.73 11.40 12.59
C THR A 192 7.40 11.62 13.26
N GLY A 193 6.66 12.60 12.79
CA GLY A 193 5.28 12.85 13.21
C GLY A 193 4.39 13.04 11.99
N HIS A 194 3.21 12.47 12.04
CA HIS A 194 2.20 12.60 11.00
C HIS A 194 0.83 12.85 11.62
N PHE A 195 0.05 13.67 10.95
CA PHE A 195 -1.34 13.92 11.28
C PHE A 195 -2.13 14.14 10.00
N ASP A 196 -3.25 13.46 9.87
CA ASP A 196 -4.24 13.71 8.81
C ASP A 196 -5.64 13.89 9.39
N VAL A 197 -6.46 14.64 8.69
CA VAL A 197 -7.87 14.85 9.05
C VAL A 197 -8.73 14.90 7.78
N ASN A 198 -9.84 14.19 7.80
CA ASN A 198 -10.89 14.27 6.80
C ASN A 198 -12.15 14.87 7.42
N LEU A 199 -12.66 15.90 6.77
CA LEU A 199 -13.91 16.55 7.10
C LEU A 199 -14.91 16.24 5.98
N GLY A 200 -15.90 15.40 6.25
CA GLY A 200 -16.93 15.01 5.29
C GLY A 200 -18.25 15.68 5.58
N PHE A 201 -18.79 16.38 4.58
CA PHE A 201 -20.12 16.97 4.56
C PHE A 201 -20.96 16.27 3.48
N LYS A 202 -22.23 16.60 3.38
CA LYS A 202 -23.13 15.99 2.39
C LYS A 202 -22.71 16.21 0.94
N LYS A 203 -22.14 17.37 0.61
CA LYS A 203 -21.74 17.77 -0.76
C LYS A 203 -20.27 18.13 -0.89
N TRP A 204 -19.56 18.27 0.22
CA TRP A 204 -18.18 18.70 0.29
C TRP A 204 -17.39 17.77 1.17
N ALA A 205 -16.17 17.54 0.84
CA ALA A 205 -15.22 16.86 1.71
C ALA A 205 -13.84 17.49 1.57
N PHE A 206 -13.12 17.54 2.67
CA PHE A 206 -11.74 18.03 2.72
C PHE A 206 -10.87 16.99 3.41
N VAL A 207 -9.68 16.80 2.88
CA VAL A 207 -8.63 16.06 3.54
C VAL A 207 -7.40 16.96 3.65
N SER A 208 -6.77 16.95 4.81
CA SER A 208 -5.49 17.63 5.04
C SER A 208 -4.55 16.66 5.71
N SER A 209 -3.30 16.67 5.29
CA SER A 209 -2.24 15.82 5.80
C SER A 209 -1.00 16.64 6.04
N LEU A 210 -0.34 16.40 7.16
CA LEU A 210 0.91 17.05 7.54
C LEU A 210 1.86 16.02 8.10
N SER A 211 3.06 15.95 7.55
CA SER A 211 4.14 15.10 8.06
C SER A 211 5.40 15.90 8.32
N THR A 212 6.12 15.51 9.33
CA THR A 212 7.45 16.03 9.63
C THR A 212 8.40 14.89 9.90
N ASN A 213 9.56 14.92 9.27
CA ASN A 213 10.61 13.94 9.43
C ASN A 213 11.92 14.65 9.74
N ASN A 214 12.57 14.24 10.81
CA ASN A 214 13.89 14.72 11.17
C ASN A 214 14.79 13.51 11.40
N PHE A 215 15.90 13.46 10.69
CA PHE A 215 16.87 12.38 10.77
C PHE A 215 18.18 12.92 11.30
N GLY A 216 18.75 12.24 12.28
CA GLY A 216 20.12 12.45 12.73
C GLY A 216 21.11 11.62 11.92
N ASP A 217 22.36 11.58 12.34
CA ASP A 217 23.41 10.83 11.69
C ASP A 217 23.25 9.32 11.94
N LEU A 218 23.62 8.54 10.94
CA LEU A 218 23.70 7.09 11.09
C LEU A 218 24.83 6.72 12.05
N LYS A 219 24.52 5.91 13.05
CA LYS A 219 25.50 5.41 13.99
C LYS A 219 26.17 4.16 13.43
N MET A 220 27.47 4.19 13.28
CA MET A 220 28.25 2.99 12.97
C MET A 220 28.20 2.00 14.13
N GLY A 221 28.23 0.72 13.81
CA GLY A 221 28.40 -0.34 14.80
C GLY A 221 29.69 -0.15 15.62
N ARG A 222 29.61 -0.36 16.94
CA ARG A 222 30.76 -0.23 17.85
C ARG A 222 31.65 -1.47 17.87
N THR A 223 31.20 -2.56 17.26
CA THR A 223 31.94 -3.84 17.27
C THR A 223 32.91 -3.86 16.10
N LYS A 224 34.19 -3.99 16.41
CA LYS A 224 35.21 -4.20 15.39
C LYS A 224 35.06 -5.62 14.85
N ASN A 225 35.26 -5.78 13.54
CA ASN A 225 35.40 -7.10 12.94
C ASN A 225 36.68 -7.77 13.47
N HIS A 226 36.77 -9.08 13.31
CA HIS A 226 37.92 -9.89 13.78
C HIS A 226 39.28 -9.38 13.28
N ASN A 227 39.28 -8.63 12.17
CA ASN A 227 40.47 -8.01 11.56
C ASN A 227 40.71 -6.54 11.99
N GLY A 228 39.90 -6.00 12.92
CA GLY A 228 40.13 -4.65 13.43
C GLY A 228 39.50 -3.52 12.61
N ASP A 229 38.87 -3.83 11.49
CA ASP A 229 38.17 -2.83 10.66
C ASP A 229 36.78 -2.52 11.19
N PHE A 230 36.35 -1.29 10.98
CA PHE A 230 34.97 -0.86 11.29
C PHE A 230 34.09 -1.10 10.07
N PHE A 231 32.88 -1.57 10.30
CA PHE A 231 31.82 -1.61 9.30
C PHE A 231 31.02 -0.33 9.33
#